data_288485c1e8b2e8ccf21aad093f2ea7aa
#
_entry.id   288485c1e8b2e8ccf21aad093f2ea7aa
#
_cell.length_a   1.000
_cell.length_b   1.000
_cell.length_c   1.000
_cell.angle_alpha   90.00
_cell.angle_beta   90.00
_cell.angle_gamma   90.00
#
_symmetry.space_group_name_H-M   'P 1'
#
loop_
_entity.id
_entity.type
_entity.pdbx_description
1 polymer ?
#
loop_
_entity_poly.entity_id
_entity_poly.type
_entity_poly.pdbx_seq_one_letter_code
_entity_poly.pdbx_strand_id
1 'polypeptide(L)'
;MRTASALGLLKGSLGIPAVEAASLQTRLALEELMLSTLTTHEDSIQAVMSAFHKADHAAVRKVLQRINPGYWPTPTMQVEVEPGQWRWDDVQDEYLLEEDYGPRWGRLGAWCHARNPWSPELQVEAGVELIRSTIGLLIGLLNPDPPSRSG
;
A
#
# COMPACT_ATOMS: atom_id res chain seq x y z
N MET A 1 -6.41 2.33 9.55
CA MET A 1 -5.84 2.42 10.92
C MET A 1 -4.33 2.21 10.99
N ARG A 2 -3.71 1.25 10.27
CA ARG A 2 -2.24 1.01 10.32
C ARG A 2 -1.41 2.18 9.79
N THR A 3 -1.87 2.87 8.74
CA THR A 3 -1.21 4.06 8.19
C THR A 3 -1.10 5.19 9.21
N ALA A 4 -2.17 5.44 9.99
CA ALA A 4 -2.15 6.42 11.07
C ALA A 4 -1.18 6.03 12.20
N SER A 5 -1.11 4.74 12.54
CA SER A 5 -0.15 4.21 13.51
C SER A 5 1.30 4.39 13.05
N ALA A 6 1.58 4.09 11.77
CA ALA A 6 2.92 4.27 11.20
C ALA A 6 3.36 5.74 11.23
N LEU A 7 2.49 6.68 10.83
CA LEU A 7 2.78 8.10 10.89
C LEU A 7 2.94 8.61 12.34
N GLY A 8 2.16 8.07 13.28
CA GLY A 8 2.28 8.38 14.70
C GLY A 8 3.64 8.00 15.28
N LEU A 9 4.18 6.84 14.91
CA LEU A 9 5.51 6.39 15.31
C LEU A 9 6.63 7.31 14.84
N LEU A 10 6.48 7.95 13.67
CA LEU A 10 7.45 8.88 13.12
C LEU A 10 7.38 10.30 13.74
N LYS A 11 6.33 10.62 14.49
CA LYS A 11 6.18 11.96 15.12
C LYS A 11 6.98 12.12 16.42
N GLY A 12 7.28 11.03 17.11
CA GLY A 12 7.85 11.08 18.46
C GLY A 12 9.38 11.06 18.48
N SER A 13 10.03 10.24 17.68
CA SER A 13 11.49 10.11 17.62
C SER A 13 11.88 9.53 16.27
N LEU A 14 12.73 10.25 15.52
CA LEU A 14 13.28 9.79 14.24
C LEU A 14 14.48 8.85 14.45
N GLY A 15 14.35 7.88 15.34
CA GLY A 15 15.36 6.84 15.54
C GLY A 15 15.07 5.59 14.74
N ILE A 16 16.09 4.74 14.58
CA ILE A 16 16.01 3.46 13.90
C ILE A 16 14.82 2.61 14.36
N PRO A 17 14.56 2.42 15.68
CA PRO A 17 13.43 1.60 16.14
C PRO A 17 12.07 2.15 15.69
N ALA A 18 11.93 3.47 15.60
CA ALA A 18 10.68 4.08 15.11
C ALA A 18 10.47 3.81 13.63
N VAL A 19 11.52 3.88 12.81
CA VAL A 19 11.47 3.57 11.38
C VAL A 19 11.19 2.09 11.16
N GLU A 20 11.82 1.19 11.92
CA GLU A 20 11.54 -0.26 11.87
C GLU A 20 10.08 -0.57 12.18
N ALA A 21 9.55 -0.04 13.28
CA ALA A 21 8.16 -0.22 13.67
C ALA A 21 7.18 0.38 12.66
N ALA A 22 7.46 1.58 12.14
CA ALA A 22 6.64 2.23 11.12
C ALA A 22 6.69 1.48 9.78
N SER A 23 7.85 0.95 9.39
CA SER A 23 8.00 0.11 8.19
C SER A 23 7.16 -1.16 8.30
N LEU A 24 7.17 -1.82 9.47
CA LEU A 24 6.33 -2.99 9.70
C LEU A 24 4.85 -2.66 9.56
N GLN A 25 4.36 -1.58 10.17
CA GLN A 25 2.96 -1.17 10.06
C GLN A 25 2.56 -0.82 8.62
N THR A 26 3.45 -0.14 7.87
CA THR A 26 3.22 0.20 6.47
C THR A 26 3.20 -1.04 5.59
N ARG A 27 4.11 -1.99 5.81
CA ARG A 27 4.14 -3.27 5.12
C ARG A 27 2.87 -4.08 5.36
N LEU A 28 2.41 -4.17 6.62
CA LEU A 28 1.15 -4.84 6.96
C LEU A 28 -0.06 -4.17 6.31
N ALA A 29 -0.05 -2.84 6.14
CA ALA A 29 -1.12 -2.14 5.41
C ALA A 29 -1.14 -2.53 3.92
N LEU A 30 0.03 -2.68 3.29
CA LEU A 30 0.14 -3.19 1.92
C LEU A 30 -0.38 -4.64 1.81
N GLU A 31 -0.06 -5.49 2.78
CA GLU A 31 -0.55 -6.88 2.83
C GLU A 31 -2.06 -6.93 3.01
N GLU A 32 -2.64 -6.08 3.87
CA GLU A 32 -4.09 -5.96 4.05
C GLU A 32 -4.79 -5.49 2.76
N LEU A 33 -4.21 -4.53 2.02
CA LEU A 33 -4.71 -4.13 0.71
C LEU A 33 -4.74 -5.33 -0.25
N MET A 34 -3.63 -6.07 -0.36
CA MET A 34 -3.55 -7.23 -1.23
C MET A 34 -4.58 -8.31 -0.84
N LEU A 35 -4.77 -8.56 0.46
CA LEU A 35 -5.76 -9.51 0.94
C LEU A 35 -7.20 -9.05 0.68
N SER A 36 -7.47 -7.75 0.76
CA SER A 36 -8.82 -7.21 0.51
C SER A 36 -9.29 -7.44 -0.92
N THR A 37 -8.36 -7.52 -1.89
CA THR A 37 -8.68 -7.83 -3.28
C THR A 37 -9.15 -9.28 -3.49
N LEU A 38 -8.93 -10.16 -2.49
CA LEU A 38 -9.31 -11.58 -2.51
C LEU A 38 -10.73 -11.87 -2.07
N THR A 39 -11.34 -10.99 -1.29
CA THR A 39 -12.62 -11.25 -0.62
C THR A 39 -13.78 -11.49 -1.58
N THR A 40 -13.61 -11.19 -2.86
CA THR A 40 -14.61 -11.39 -3.91
C THR A 40 -14.54 -12.77 -4.57
N HIS A 41 -13.57 -13.64 -4.21
CA HIS A 41 -13.33 -14.91 -4.91
C HIS A 41 -13.00 -16.05 -3.92
N GLU A 42 -14.02 -16.54 -3.20
CA GLU A 42 -13.85 -17.57 -2.15
C GLU A 42 -13.16 -18.85 -2.65
N ASP A 43 -13.44 -19.30 -3.86
CA ASP A 43 -12.90 -20.55 -4.42
C ASP A 43 -11.36 -20.51 -4.65
N SER A 44 -10.77 -19.32 -4.64
CA SER A 44 -9.36 -19.11 -4.95
C SER A 44 -8.50 -18.78 -3.72
N ILE A 45 -9.13 -18.61 -2.55
CA ILE A 45 -8.48 -18.20 -1.31
C ILE A 45 -7.35 -19.17 -0.95
N GLN A 46 -7.55 -20.48 -1.09
CA GLN A 46 -6.53 -21.47 -0.69
C GLN A 46 -5.23 -21.37 -1.50
N ALA A 47 -5.32 -21.16 -2.81
CA ALA A 47 -4.15 -21.02 -3.67
C ALA A 47 -3.36 -19.75 -3.32
N VAL A 48 -4.07 -18.65 -3.06
CA VAL A 48 -3.47 -17.37 -2.69
C VAL A 48 -2.87 -17.44 -1.30
N MET A 49 -3.57 -18.00 -0.31
CA MET A 49 -3.05 -18.18 1.05
C MET A 49 -1.79 -19.05 1.07
N SER A 50 -1.72 -20.10 0.24
CA SER A 50 -0.51 -20.91 0.10
C SER A 50 0.69 -20.10 -0.42
N ALA A 51 0.48 -19.21 -1.38
CA ALA A 51 1.52 -18.31 -1.88
C ALA A 51 1.91 -17.24 -0.84
N PHE A 52 0.92 -16.72 -0.10
CA PHE A 52 1.14 -15.77 0.99
C PHE A 52 1.99 -16.36 2.12
N HIS A 53 1.71 -17.59 2.55
CA HIS A 53 2.49 -18.28 3.57
C HIS A 53 3.97 -18.48 3.18
N LYS A 54 4.26 -18.55 1.88
CA LYS A 54 5.62 -18.62 1.36
C LYS A 54 6.28 -17.24 1.21
N ALA A 55 5.60 -16.17 1.58
CA ALA A 55 6.01 -14.78 1.36
C ALA A 55 6.40 -14.49 -0.10
N ASP A 56 5.82 -15.22 -1.05
CA ASP A 56 6.04 -15.03 -2.48
C ASP A 56 4.96 -14.13 -3.08
N HIS A 57 5.17 -12.83 -2.92
CA HIS A 57 4.23 -11.82 -3.44
C HIS A 57 4.10 -11.83 -4.96
N ALA A 58 5.13 -12.26 -5.69
CA ALA A 58 5.05 -12.41 -7.15
C ALA A 58 4.11 -13.55 -7.53
N ALA A 59 4.16 -14.66 -6.80
CA ALA A 59 3.22 -15.77 -6.98
C ALA A 59 1.80 -15.37 -6.63
N VAL A 60 1.60 -14.61 -5.53
CA VAL A 60 0.28 -14.08 -5.14
C VAL A 60 -0.30 -13.22 -6.26
N ARG A 61 0.46 -12.25 -6.78
CA ARG A 61 0.02 -11.39 -7.89
C ARG A 61 -0.37 -12.18 -9.13
N LYS A 62 0.44 -13.16 -9.53
CA LYS A 62 0.13 -14.03 -10.68
C LYS A 62 -1.18 -14.81 -10.50
N VAL A 63 -1.45 -15.29 -9.27
CA VAL A 63 -2.71 -15.99 -8.98
C VAL A 63 -3.87 -15.01 -9.09
N LEU A 64 -3.75 -13.81 -8.46
CA LEU A 64 -4.79 -12.78 -8.52
C LEU A 64 -5.09 -12.33 -9.95
N GLN A 65 -4.08 -12.03 -10.75
CA GLN A 65 -4.23 -11.64 -12.16
C GLN A 65 -4.91 -12.72 -13.00
N ARG A 66 -4.68 -14.00 -12.69
CA ARG A 66 -5.34 -15.11 -13.40
C ARG A 66 -6.82 -15.19 -13.05
N ILE A 67 -7.17 -14.93 -11.79
CA ILE A 67 -8.55 -14.98 -11.31
C ILE A 67 -9.34 -13.77 -11.81
N ASN A 68 -8.78 -12.59 -11.67
CA ASN A 68 -9.36 -11.33 -12.09
C ASN A 68 -8.26 -10.41 -12.63
N PRO A 69 -8.15 -10.21 -13.95
CA PRO A 69 -7.15 -9.31 -14.53
C PRO A 69 -7.24 -7.86 -14.00
N GLY A 70 -8.43 -7.43 -13.57
CA GLY A 70 -8.67 -6.13 -12.94
C GLY A 70 -8.71 -6.18 -11.41
N TYR A 71 -7.96 -7.07 -10.76
CA TYR A 71 -8.00 -7.24 -9.31
C TYR A 71 -7.45 -6.04 -8.54
N TRP A 72 -6.53 -5.27 -9.16
CA TRP A 72 -5.96 -4.11 -8.51
C TRP A 72 -6.98 -2.96 -8.50
N PRO A 73 -7.22 -2.33 -7.35
CA PRO A 73 -8.21 -1.27 -7.27
C PRO A 73 -7.76 -0.04 -8.06
N THR A 74 -8.71 0.55 -8.78
CA THR A 74 -8.55 1.85 -9.43
C THR A 74 -9.42 2.85 -8.68
N PRO A 75 -8.86 3.92 -8.12
CA PRO A 75 -9.65 4.89 -7.38
C PRO A 75 -10.55 5.67 -8.32
N THR A 76 -11.82 5.78 -7.95
CA THR A 76 -12.83 6.58 -8.65
C THR A 76 -13.48 7.53 -7.66
N MET A 77 -13.94 8.67 -8.15
CA MET A 77 -14.66 9.66 -7.35
C MET A 77 -16.01 9.97 -7.95
N GLN A 78 -16.97 10.31 -7.10
CA GLN A 78 -18.24 10.86 -7.55
C GLN A 78 -18.11 12.36 -7.80
N VAL A 79 -18.50 12.79 -9.00
CA VAL A 79 -18.55 14.19 -9.39
C VAL A 79 -20.00 14.57 -9.70
N GLU A 80 -20.50 15.60 -9.03
CA GLU A 80 -21.81 16.15 -9.36
C GLU A 80 -21.69 16.97 -10.65
N VAL A 81 -22.34 16.50 -11.71
CA VAL A 81 -22.31 17.16 -13.04
C VAL A 81 -23.47 18.15 -13.21
N GLU A 82 -24.61 17.88 -12.58
CA GLU A 82 -25.77 18.77 -12.45
C GLU A 82 -26.41 18.54 -11.07
N PRO A 83 -27.22 19.44 -10.54
CA PRO A 83 -27.87 19.26 -9.25
C PRO A 83 -28.61 17.93 -9.14
N GLY A 84 -28.10 17.02 -8.28
CA GLY A 84 -28.65 15.68 -8.07
C GLY A 84 -28.21 14.62 -9.11
N GLN A 85 -27.37 14.97 -10.09
CA GLN A 85 -26.82 14.03 -11.08
C GLN A 85 -25.35 13.80 -10.81
N TRP A 86 -24.96 12.54 -10.61
CA TRP A 86 -23.61 12.11 -10.24
C TRP A 86 -23.01 11.24 -11.32
N ARG A 87 -21.71 11.44 -11.56
CA ARG A 87 -20.89 10.60 -12.44
C ARG A 87 -19.68 10.08 -11.67
N TRP A 88 -19.22 8.88 -12.03
CA TRP A 88 -17.95 8.35 -11.56
C TRP A 88 -16.85 8.72 -12.54
N ASP A 89 -15.85 9.42 -12.05
CA ASP A 89 -14.66 9.80 -12.82
C ASP A 89 -13.41 9.13 -12.21
N ASP A 90 -12.43 8.83 -13.06
CA ASP A 90 -11.13 8.34 -12.59
C ASP A 90 -10.38 9.45 -11.85
N VAL A 91 -9.74 9.07 -10.75
CA VAL A 91 -8.89 9.99 -9.99
C VAL A 91 -7.63 10.28 -10.77
N GLN A 92 -7.27 11.57 -10.87
CA GLN A 92 -6.06 12.03 -11.57
C GLN A 92 -4.86 12.20 -10.62
N ASP A 93 -5.07 12.11 -9.31
CA ASP A 93 -4.03 12.25 -8.30
C ASP A 93 -3.12 11.01 -8.25
N GLU A 94 -1.95 11.17 -7.63
CA GLU A 94 -1.03 10.05 -7.42
C GLU A 94 -1.62 9.04 -6.43
N TYR A 95 -1.63 7.78 -6.84
CA TYR A 95 -2.05 6.65 -6.00
C TYR A 95 -1.14 5.43 -6.22
N LEU A 96 -1.23 4.45 -5.34
CA LEU A 96 -0.42 3.24 -5.40
C LEU A 96 -0.81 2.37 -6.60
N LEU A 97 0.10 2.25 -7.56
CA LEU A 97 -0.05 1.35 -8.71
C LEU A 97 0.34 -0.09 -8.32
N GLU A 98 -0.20 -1.06 -9.06
CA GLU A 98 0.12 -2.48 -8.88
C GLU A 98 1.63 -2.74 -8.97
N GLU A 99 2.30 -2.11 -9.92
CA GLU A 99 3.73 -2.25 -10.17
C GLU A 99 4.62 -1.73 -9.02
N ASP A 100 4.13 -0.73 -8.27
CA ASP A 100 4.84 -0.16 -7.12
C ASP A 100 4.80 -1.05 -5.87
N TYR A 101 3.78 -1.91 -5.77
CA TYR A 101 3.54 -2.72 -4.58
C TYR A 101 4.77 -3.56 -4.19
N GLY A 102 5.26 -4.40 -5.10
CA GLY A 102 6.36 -5.33 -4.83
C GLY A 102 7.65 -4.63 -4.42
N PRO A 103 8.14 -3.63 -5.19
CA PRO A 103 9.33 -2.86 -4.83
C PRO A 103 9.22 -2.17 -3.47
N ARG A 104 8.08 -1.55 -3.16
CA ARG A 104 7.86 -0.88 -1.87
C ARG A 104 7.79 -1.87 -0.72
N TRP A 105 7.05 -2.95 -0.89
CA TRP A 105 6.95 -4.02 0.10
C TRP A 105 8.33 -4.62 0.44
N GLY A 106 9.17 -4.89 -0.56
CA GLY A 106 10.53 -5.40 -0.38
C GLY A 106 11.44 -4.40 0.35
N ARG A 107 11.41 -3.13 -0.05
CA ARG A 107 12.20 -2.07 0.60
C ARG A 107 11.79 -1.83 2.05
N LEU A 108 10.50 -1.85 2.36
CA LEU A 108 10.01 -1.80 3.74
C LEU A 108 10.45 -3.02 4.54
N GLY A 109 10.45 -4.20 3.91
CA GLY A 109 10.94 -5.44 4.51
C GLY A 109 12.40 -5.37 4.95
N ALA A 110 13.24 -4.65 4.23
CA ALA A 110 14.65 -4.45 4.61
C ALA A 110 14.82 -3.79 6.00
N TRP A 111 13.84 -2.99 6.42
CA TRP A 111 13.82 -2.39 7.76
C TRP A 111 13.28 -3.33 8.85
N CYS A 112 12.55 -4.38 8.47
CA CYS A 112 11.91 -5.31 9.40
C CYS A 112 12.80 -6.50 9.78
N HIS A 113 13.91 -6.72 9.07
CA HIS A 113 14.81 -7.83 9.32
C HIS A 113 16.02 -7.41 10.16
N ALA A 114 16.53 -8.38 10.93
CA ALA A 114 17.78 -8.19 11.67
C ALA A 114 18.89 -7.70 10.72
N ARG A 115 19.57 -6.65 11.12
CA ARG A 115 20.61 -6.03 10.30
C ARG A 115 21.75 -6.99 10.06
N ASN A 116 22.07 -7.17 8.81
CA ASN A 116 23.36 -7.75 8.45
C ASN A 116 24.45 -6.69 8.71
N PRO A 117 25.42 -6.92 9.61
CA PRO A 117 26.47 -5.95 9.92
C PRO A 117 27.36 -5.60 8.71
N TRP A 118 27.28 -6.39 7.65
CA TRP A 118 28.00 -6.19 6.39
C TRP A 118 27.19 -5.48 5.30
N SER A 119 25.91 -5.16 5.58
CA SER A 119 25.08 -4.39 4.65
C SER A 119 25.37 -2.91 4.77
N PRO A 120 25.19 -2.14 3.66
CA PRO A 120 25.26 -0.69 3.73
C PRO A 120 24.31 -0.14 4.80
N GLU A 121 24.76 0.87 5.50
CA GLU A 121 23.97 1.51 6.55
C GLU A 121 22.66 2.04 5.95
N LEU A 122 21.52 1.59 6.51
CA LEU A 122 20.21 2.11 6.13
C LEU A 122 20.09 3.54 6.67
N GLN A 123 19.91 4.50 5.78
CA GLN A 123 19.73 5.90 6.17
C GLN A 123 18.32 6.12 6.69
N VAL A 124 18.20 6.59 7.92
CA VAL A 124 16.90 6.84 8.60
C VAL A 124 16.00 7.74 7.76
N GLU A 125 16.57 8.79 7.16
CA GLU A 125 15.84 9.72 6.30
C GLU A 125 15.22 9.04 5.09
N ALA A 126 15.96 8.15 4.45
CA ALA A 126 15.45 7.37 3.31
C ALA A 126 14.34 6.39 3.74
N GLY A 127 14.42 5.83 4.94
CA GLY A 127 13.35 5.01 5.51
C GLY A 127 12.09 5.80 5.79
N VAL A 128 12.23 6.98 6.39
CA VAL A 128 11.12 7.90 6.67
C VAL A 128 10.42 8.33 5.37
N GLU A 129 11.19 8.70 4.35
CA GLU A 129 10.66 9.09 3.05
C GLU A 129 9.92 7.95 2.35
N LEU A 130 10.48 6.74 2.36
CA LEU A 130 9.83 5.55 1.83
C LEU A 130 8.47 5.30 2.51
N ILE A 131 8.42 5.41 3.84
CA ILE A 131 7.18 5.20 4.60
C ILE A 131 6.16 6.27 4.24
N ARG A 132 6.53 7.55 4.27
CA ARG A 132 5.63 8.66 3.98
C ARG A 132 5.08 8.61 2.57
N SER A 133 5.94 8.40 1.56
CA SER A 133 5.49 8.28 0.18
C SER A 133 4.59 7.07 -0.04
N THR A 134 4.88 5.93 0.59
CA THR A 134 4.03 4.75 0.49
C THR A 134 2.66 4.98 1.12
N ILE A 135 2.61 5.61 2.29
CA ILE A 135 1.34 5.92 2.96
C ILE A 135 0.53 6.95 2.15
N GLY A 136 1.20 7.97 1.58
CA GLY A 136 0.53 8.95 0.71
C GLY A 136 -0.16 8.29 -0.47
N LEU A 137 0.54 7.40 -1.17
CA LEU A 137 -0.03 6.64 -2.29
C LEU A 137 -1.16 5.69 -1.87
N LEU A 138 -1.05 5.05 -0.68
CA LEU A 138 -2.13 4.23 -0.13
C LEU A 138 -3.38 5.05 0.18
N ILE A 139 -3.20 6.25 0.73
CA ILE A 139 -4.32 7.16 1.01
C ILE A 139 -4.98 7.58 -0.30
N GLY A 140 -4.21 7.97 -1.32
CA GLY A 140 -4.73 8.32 -2.64
C GLY A 140 -5.52 7.18 -3.29
N LEU A 141 -5.11 5.92 -3.05
CA LEU A 141 -5.83 4.75 -3.55
C LEU A 141 -7.15 4.48 -2.80
N LEU A 142 -7.15 4.63 -1.47
CA LEU A 142 -8.26 4.21 -0.61
C LEU A 142 -9.25 5.33 -0.27
N ASN A 143 -8.80 6.58 -0.36
CA ASN A 143 -9.61 7.76 -0.02
C ASN A 143 -9.20 8.94 -0.90
N PRO A 144 -9.55 8.88 -2.21
CA PRO A 144 -9.22 9.95 -3.14
C PRO A 144 -9.89 11.26 -2.71
N ASP A 145 -9.10 12.31 -2.60
CA ASP A 145 -9.60 13.64 -2.31
C ASP A 145 -10.49 14.14 -3.48
N PRO A 146 -11.63 14.77 -3.20
CA PRO A 146 -12.41 15.41 -4.26
C PRO A 146 -11.56 16.53 -4.91
N PRO A 147 -11.70 16.75 -6.23
CA PRO A 147 -10.94 17.78 -6.92
C PRO A 147 -11.15 19.12 -6.21
N SER A 148 -10.05 19.79 -5.88
CA SER A 148 -10.10 21.14 -5.32
C SER A 148 -10.89 21.99 -6.30
N ARG A 149 -12.05 22.48 -5.88
CA ARG A 149 -12.85 23.41 -6.67
C ARG A 149 -11.97 24.64 -6.92
N SER A 150 -11.39 24.72 -8.10
CA SER A 150 -10.78 25.95 -8.59
C SER A 150 -11.92 26.96 -8.72
N GLY A 151 -11.98 27.88 -7.75
CA GLY A 151 -12.91 29.00 -7.80
C GLY A 151 -12.48 30.02 -8.85
#